data_f5464e7c8116a26225239ce141e2814f
#
_entry.id   f5464e7c8116a26225239ce141e2814f
#
_cell.length_a   1.000
_cell.length_b   1.000
_cell.length_c   1.000
_cell.angle_alpha   90.00
_cell.angle_beta   90.00
_cell.angle_gamma   90.00
#
_symmetry.space_group_name_H-M   'P 1'
#
loop_
_entity.id
_entity.type
_entity.pdbx_description
1 polymer ?
#
loop_
_entity_poly.entity_id
_entity_poly.type
_entity_poly.pdbx_seq_one_letter_code
_entity_poly.pdbx_strand_id
1 'polypeptide(L)'
;SGLCVDALHGAPGVYSARYAGHHGDDAANNAKLLHEMADVPAGQRAAKFVSAICFMLPDGRALEVAGECPGSISFAETGSNGFGYDPLFVPARVGLPDGTTTENTACRSYAELTDAEKDAISHRGRAMEKLARELPAFLK
;
A
#
# COMPACT_ATOMS: atom_id res chain seq x y z
N SER A 1 -5.24 -3.53 -5.87
CA SER A 1 -4.40 -3.09 -4.74
C SER A 1 -5.00 -3.54 -3.42
N GLY A 2 -4.17 -3.81 -2.47
CA GLY A 2 -4.63 -4.18 -1.14
C GLY A 2 -3.56 -4.01 -0.08
N LEU A 3 -4.02 -3.94 1.18
CA LEU A 3 -3.17 -3.91 2.36
C LEU A 3 -3.06 -5.32 2.93
N CYS A 4 -1.85 -5.77 3.17
CA CYS A 4 -1.56 -7.07 3.80
C CYS A 4 -0.85 -6.84 5.13
N VAL A 5 -1.42 -7.33 6.22
CA VAL A 5 -0.87 -7.17 7.58
C VAL A 5 -0.38 -8.52 8.09
N ASP A 6 0.89 -8.61 8.45
CA ASP A 6 1.51 -9.88 8.82
C ASP A 6 0.85 -10.52 10.06
N ALA A 7 0.55 -9.73 11.09
CA ALA A 7 -0.11 -10.21 12.30
C ALA A 7 -1.52 -10.74 12.06
N LEU A 8 -2.15 -10.38 10.93
CA LEU A 8 -3.47 -10.82 10.53
C LEU A 8 -3.41 -11.86 9.39
N HIS A 9 -2.27 -12.51 9.22
CA HIS A 9 -2.05 -13.53 8.18
C HIS A 9 -2.32 -13.03 6.76
N GLY A 10 -1.98 -11.77 6.50
CA GLY A 10 -2.16 -11.12 5.21
C GLY A 10 -3.49 -10.40 5.01
N ALA A 11 -4.40 -10.47 5.99
CA ALA A 11 -5.65 -9.70 5.90
C ALA A 11 -5.37 -8.19 6.07
N PRO A 12 -6.21 -7.30 5.54
CA PRO A 12 -7.43 -7.55 4.74
C PRO A 12 -7.18 -8.05 3.31
N GLY A 13 -5.99 -7.88 2.72
CA GLY A 13 -5.65 -8.45 1.40
C GLY A 13 -6.63 -8.02 0.31
N VAL A 14 -7.18 -8.99 -0.41
CA VAL A 14 -8.14 -8.73 -1.50
C VAL A 14 -9.45 -8.13 -1.01
N TYR A 15 -9.75 -8.20 0.28
CA TYR A 15 -10.94 -7.64 0.90
C TYR A 15 -10.75 -6.21 1.40
N SER A 16 -9.61 -5.57 1.12
CA SER A 16 -9.24 -4.27 1.69
C SER A 16 -10.33 -3.21 1.55
N ALA A 17 -10.96 -3.08 0.38
CA ALA A 17 -11.97 -2.06 0.14
C ALA A 17 -13.31 -2.33 0.87
N ARG A 18 -13.55 -3.58 1.30
CA ARG A 18 -14.81 -4.00 1.94
C ARG A 18 -14.58 -4.77 3.24
N TYR A 19 -13.49 -4.49 3.92
CA TYR A 19 -13.06 -5.22 5.11
C TYR A 19 -14.11 -5.22 6.22
N ALA A 20 -14.79 -4.08 6.43
CA ALA A 20 -15.89 -3.95 7.40
C ALA A 20 -17.26 -4.38 6.86
N GLY A 21 -17.32 -4.91 5.63
CA GLY A 21 -18.55 -5.41 5.01
C GLY A 21 -19.15 -4.51 3.93
N HIS A 22 -18.77 -3.24 3.87
CA HIS A 22 -19.26 -2.29 2.88
C HIS A 22 -18.12 -1.75 2.02
N HIS A 23 -18.27 -1.83 0.71
CA HIS A 23 -17.26 -1.32 -0.22
C HIS A 23 -17.08 0.19 -0.08
N GLY A 24 -15.84 0.64 0.08
CA GLY A 24 -15.50 2.06 0.11
C GLY A 24 -15.78 2.77 1.43
N ASP A 25 -16.19 2.07 2.49
CA ASP A 25 -16.38 2.66 3.81
C ASP A 25 -15.04 2.71 4.57
N ASP A 26 -14.24 3.73 4.26
CA ASP A 26 -12.89 3.87 4.82
C ASP A 26 -12.90 3.98 6.34
N ALA A 27 -13.83 4.74 6.92
CA ALA A 27 -13.92 4.92 8.36
C ALA A 27 -14.17 3.58 9.08
N ALA A 28 -15.12 2.78 8.58
CA ALA A 28 -15.43 1.47 9.16
C ALA A 28 -14.27 0.47 8.96
N ASN A 29 -13.63 0.49 7.79
CA ASN A 29 -12.49 -0.36 7.51
C ASN A 29 -11.30 -0.05 8.42
N ASN A 30 -10.99 1.22 8.62
CA ASN A 30 -9.92 1.65 9.52
C ASN A 30 -10.23 1.30 10.98
N ALA A 31 -11.48 1.51 11.41
CA ALA A 31 -11.91 1.14 12.77
C ALA A 31 -11.78 -0.37 13.01
N LYS A 32 -12.16 -1.19 12.06
CA LYS A 32 -12.01 -2.65 12.15
C LYS A 32 -10.54 -3.05 12.25
N LEU A 33 -9.68 -2.46 11.41
CA LEU A 33 -8.25 -2.75 11.43
C LEU A 33 -7.62 -2.39 12.77
N LEU A 34 -7.94 -1.22 13.33
CA LEU A 34 -7.46 -0.81 14.65
C LEU A 34 -7.93 -1.77 15.74
N HIS A 35 -9.18 -2.21 15.69
CA HIS A 35 -9.74 -3.16 16.65
C HIS A 35 -8.99 -4.51 16.60
N GLU A 36 -8.78 -5.05 15.41
CA GLU A 36 -8.08 -6.33 15.25
C GLU A 36 -6.60 -6.25 15.59
N MET A 37 -6.00 -5.07 15.50
CA MET A 37 -4.60 -4.82 15.85
C MET A 37 -4.40 -4.34 17.29
N ALA A 38 -5.47 -4.23 18.10
CA ALA A 38 -5.41 -3.63 19.43
C ALA A 38 -4.40 -4.30 20.37
N ASP A 39 -4.27 -5.62 20.30
CA ASP A 39 -3.36 -6.39 21.15
C ASP A 39 -2.01 -6.71 20.50
N VAL A 40 -1.76 -6.21 19.29
CA VAL A 40 -0.51 -6.44 18.57
C VAL A 40 0.52 -5.39 19.01
N PRO A 41 1.63 -5.80 19.66
CA PRO A 41 2.61 -4.84 20.16
C PRO A 41 3.40 -4.14 19.04
N ALA A 42 4.00 -3.01 19.38
CA ALA A 42 4.97 -2.35 18.51
C ALA A 42 6.09 -3.34 18.13
N GLY A 43 6.58 -3.29 16.91
CA GLY A 43 7.57 -4.23 16.40
C GLY A 43 6.97 -5.51 15.78
N GLN A 44 5.68 -5.77 16.00
CA GLN A 44 4.96 -6.89 15.37
C GLN A 44 3.81 -6.40 14.47
N ARG A 45 3.85 -5.16 14.04
CA ARG A 45 2.80 -4.50 13.26
C ARG A 45 3.18 -4.30 11.79
N ALA A 46 4.07 -5.14 11.28
CA ALA A 46 4.53 -5.06 9.90
C ALA A 46 3.37 -5.27 8.90
N ALA A 47 3.38 -4.49 7.86
CA ALA A 47 2.37 -4.53 6.81
C ALA A 47 2.98 -4.09 5.48
N LYS A 48 2.26 -4.32 4.39
CA LYS A 48 2.64 -3.80 3.08
C LYS A 48 1.40 -3.52 2.26
N PHE A 49 1.46 -2.48 1.45
CA PHE A 49 0.55 -2.33 0.33
C PHE A 49 1.09 -3.09 -0.88
N VAL A 50 0.19 -3.73 -1.61
CA VAL A 50 0.51 -4.47 -2.84
C VAL A 50 -0.39 -3.97 -3.96
N SER A 51 0.18 -3.75 -5.13
CA SER A 51 -0.57 -3.48 -6.36
C SER A 51 -0.16 -4.51 -7.41
N ALA A 52 -1.11 -5.19 -8.01
CA ALA A 52 -0.87 -6.12 -9.09
C ALA A 52 -1.54 -5.59 -10.37
N ILE A 53 -0.84 -5.69 -11.48
CA ILE A 53 -1.33 -5.26 -12.79
C ILE A 53 -1.21 -6.46 -13.74
N CYS A 54 -2.30 -6.74 -14.45
CA CYS A 54 -2.30 -7.71 -15.53
C CYS A 54 -2.59 -6.98 -16.84
N PHE A 55 -1.65 -7.08 -17.78
CA PHE A 55 -1.81 -6.56 -19.13
C PHE A 55 -2.03 -7.75 -20.07
N MET A 56 -3.19 -7.80 -20.72
CA MET A 56 -3.57 -8.95 -21.56
C MET A 56 -3.78 -8.52 -23.00
N LEU A 57 -3.28 -9.34 -23.91
CA LEU A 57 -3.51 -9.18 -25.36
C LEU A 57 -4.70 -10.03 -25.80
N PRO A 58 -5.35 -9.65 -26.93
CA PRO A 58 -6.50 -10.41 -27.46
C PRO A 58 -6.18 -11.87 -27.80
N ASP A 59 -4.90 -12.20 -28.03
CA ASP A 59 -4.46 -13.57 -28.34
C ASP A 59 -4.30 -14.46 -27.09
N GLY A 60 -4.57 -13.91 -25.89
CA GLY A 60 -4.50 -14.61 -24.62
C GLY A 60 -3.18 -14.49 -23.88
N ARG A 61 -2.15 -13.88 -24.48
CA ARG A 61 -0.89 -13.61 -23.75
C ARG A 61 -1.16 -12.59 -22.65
N ALA A 62 -0.55 -12.79 -21.48
CA ALA A 62 -0.70 -11.90 -20.34
C ALA A 62 0.66 -11.58 -19.71
N LEU A 63 0.84 -10.32 -19.31
CA LEU A 63 1.98 -9.86 -18.51
C LEU A 63 1.45 -9.44 -17.15
N GLU A 64 1.95 -10.09 -16.10
CA GLU A 64 1.58 -9.77 -14.73
C GLU A 64 2.79 -9.17 -14.00
N VAL A 65 2.57 -8.03 -13.35
CA VAL A 65 3.58 -7.36 -12.52
C VAL A 65 2.96 -6.96 -11.20
N ALA A 66 3.79 -6.85 -10.16
CA ALA A 66 3.35 -6.40 -8.85
C ALA A 66 4.36 -5.43 -8.25
N GLY A 67 3.85 -4.44 -7.52
CA GLY A 67 4.64 -3.50 -6.75
C GLY A 67 4.24 -3.56 -5.29
N GLU A 68 5.20 -3.40 -4.38
CA GLU A 68 4.98 -3.43 -2.94
C GLU A 68 5.55 -2.18 -2.28
N CYS A 69 4.87 -1.74 -1.21
CA CYS A 69 5.38 -0.71 -0.31
C CYS A 69 5.33 -1.26 1.12
N PRO A 70 6.48 -1.65 1.69
CA PRO A 70 6.52 -2.14 3.06
C PRO A 70 6.40 -1.01 4.08
N GLY A 71 5.88 -1.34 5.26
CA GLY A 71 5.72 -0.40 6.36
C GLY A 71 5.13 -1.09 7.58
N SER A 72 4.37 -0.32 8.36
CA SER A 72 3.72 -0.82 9.58
C SER A 72 2.39 -0.13 9.79
N ILE A 73 1.56 -0.73 10.67
CA ILE A 73 0.27 -0.16 11.07
C ILE A 73 0.46 0.62 12.38
N SER A 74 0.05 1.88 12.40
CA SER A 74 0.08 2.73 13.58
C SER A 74 -1.03 2.37 14.57
N PHE A 75 -0.95 2.94 15.78
CA PHE A 75 -1.95 2.71 16.84
C PHE A 75 -3.18 3.63 16.73
N ALA A 76 -3.07 4.68 15.93
CA ALA A 76 -4.15 5.64 15.72
C ALA A 76 -4.00 6.27 14.33
N GLU A 77 -5.11 6.81 13.81
CA GLU A 77 -5.09 7.53 12.54
C GLU A 77 -4.34 8.85 12.66
N THR A 78 -3.49 9.15 11.67
CA THR A 78 -2.77 10.43 11.56
C THR A 78 -2.80 10.92 10.12
N GLY A 79 -2.98 12.23 9.94
CA GLY A 79 -3.03 12.87 8.63
C GLY A 79 -4.41 12.82 7.98
N SER A 80 -4.56 13.55 6.88
CA SER A 80 -5.84 13.71 6.19
C SER A 80 -5.76 13.58 4.68
N ASN A 81 -4.55 13.36 4.13
CA ASN A 81 -4.37 13.18 2.69
C ASN A 81 -4.68 11.74 2.29
N GLY A 82 -4.94 11.52 1.01
CA GLY A 82 -5.15 10.20 0.46
C GLY A 82 -6.51 9.60 0.79
N PHE A 83 -6.58 8.28 0.86
CA PHE A 83 -7.82 7.53 1.02
C PHE A 83 -7.52 6.16 1.66
N GLY A 84 -8.58 5.39 1.96
CA GLY A 84 -8.45 4.04 2.49
C GLY A 84 -7.72 3.98 3.82
N TYR A 85 -6.71 3.13 3.89
CA TYR A 85 -5.91 2.91 5.11
C TYR A 85 -4.74 3.88 5.26
N ASP A 86 -4.62 4.89 4.40
CA ASP A 86 -3.51 5.83 4.41
C ASP A 86 -3.25 6.45 5.80
N PRO A 87 -4.26 6.80 6.60
CA PRO A 87 -4.01 7.35 7.94
C PRO A 87 -3.40 6.37 8.94
N LEU A 88 -3.44 5.08 8.68
CA LEU A 88 -2.91 4.03 9.56
C LEU A 88 -1.60 3.42 9.06
N PHE A 89 -1.25 3.61 7.81
CA PHE A 89 -0.06 2.99 7.22
C PHE A 89 1.14 3.91 7.29
N VAL A 90 2.18 3.46 7.99
CA VAL A 90 3.46 4.17 8.10
C VAL A 90 4.47 3.46 7.19
N PRO A 91 4.80 4.04 6.02
CA PRO A 91 5.76 3.41 5.12
C PRO A 91 7.16 3.41 5.75
N ALA A 92 7.95 2.40 5.42
CA ALA A 92 9.32 2.29 5.90
C ALA A 92 10.23 3.41 5.34
N ARG A 93 9.90 3.92 4.16
CA ARG A 93 10.67 4.96 3.48
C ARG A 93 9.75 6.06 2.96
N VAL A 94 10.33 7.24 2.70
CA VAL A 94 9.63 8.37 2.09
C VAL A 94 10.41 8.89 0.89
N GLY A 95 9.70 9.48 -0.08
CA GLY A 95 10.33 10.08 -1.24
C GLY A 95 10.99 11.42 -0.95
N LEU A 96 12.04 11.72 -1.71
CA LEU A 96 12.75 12.99 -1.68
C LEU A 96 12.47 13.77 -2.98
N PRO A 97 12.71 15.10 -2.99
CA PRO A 97 12.47 15.92 -4.19
C PRO A 97 13.22 15.49 -5.45
N ASP A 98 14.36 14.81 -5.30
CA ASP A 98 15.17 14.32 -6.42
C ASP A 98 14.70 12.95 -6.96
N GLY A 99 13.60 12.40 -6.42
CA GLY A 99 13.07 11.10 -6.81
C GLY A 99 13.70 9.90 -6.10
N THR A 100 14.70 10.12 -5.23
CA THR A 100 15.27 9.08 -4.38
C THR A 100 14.42 8.92 -3.11
N THR A 101 14.79 7.97 -2.25
CA THR A 101 14.06 7.70 -1.00
C THR A 101 14.99 7.70 0.20
N THR A 102 14.43 7.95 1.37
CA THR A 102 15.13 7.88 2.66
C THR A 102 14.27 7.18 3.70
N GLU A 103 14.85 6.78 4.82
CA GLU A 103 14.09 6.19 5.92
C GLU A 103 13.06 7.16 6.49
N ASN A 104 11.89 6.64 6.83
CA ASN A 104 10.80 7.42 7.43
C ASN A 104 11.01 7.55 8.95
N THR A 105 12.03 8.29 9.34
CA THR A 105 12.41 8.45 10.76
C THR A 105 11.37 9.20 11.59
N ALA A 106 10.58 10.07 10.95
CA ALA A 106 9.51 10.83 11.60
C ALA A 106 8.23 9.99 11.77
N CYS A 107 8.20 8.74 11.29
CA CYS A 107 7.05 7.85 11.36
C CYS A 107 5.77 8.48 10.80
N ARG A 108 5.88 9.19 9.68
CA ARG A 108 4.75 9.83 9.02
C ARG A 108 3.91 8.79 8.30
N SER A 109 2.58 8.84 8.45
CA SER A 109 1.66 7.98 7.70
C SER A 109 1.57 8.40 6.23
N TYR A 110 1.04 7.52 5.38
CA TYR A 110 0.73 7.88 3.98
C TYR A 110 -0.14 9.14 3.90
N ALA A 111 -1.07 9.32 4.85
CA ALA A 111 -1.96 10.49 4.90
C ALA A 111 -1.25 11.78 5.32
N GLU A 112 -0.03 11.70 5.82
CA GLU A 112 0.80 12.85 6.18
C GLU A 112 1.83 13.21 5.09
N LEU A 113 1.93 12.41 4.04
CA LEU A 113 2.87 12.64 2.94
C LEU A 113 2.24 13.50 1.86
N THR A 114 3.07 14.27 1.15
CA THR A 114 2.66 14.91 -0.10
C THR A 114 2.55 13.85 -1.20
N ASP A 115 1.87 14.17 -2.29
CA ASP A 115 1.75 13.27 -3.43
C ASP A 115 3.13 12.89 -3.99
N ALA A 116 4.04 13.84 -4.09
CA ALA A 116 5.40 13.60 -4.58
C ALA A 116 6.19 12.65 -3.65
N GLU A 117 6.09 12.84 -2.33
CA GLU A 117 6.75 11.97 -1.35
C GLU A 117 6.21 10.53 -1.42
N LYS A 118 4.91 10.39 -1.64
CA LYS A 118 4.22 9.10 -1.73
C LYS A 118 4.50 8.40 -3.07
N ASP A 119 4.49 9.13 -4.18
CA ASP A 119 4.66 8.56 -5.52
C ASP A 119 6.00 7.83 -5.68
N ALA A 120 7.06 8.34 -5.06
CA ALA A 120 8.39 7.73 -5.13
C ALA A 120 8.47 6.34 -4.46
N ILE A 121 7.52 6.01 -3.57
CA ILE A 121 7.54 4.79 -2.78
C ILE A 121 6.27 3.93 -2.94
N SER A 122 5.25 4.44 -3.61
CA SER A 122 3.94 3.78 -3.63
C SER A 122 4.00 2.42 -4.35
N HIS A 123 3.16 1.50 -3.88
CA HIS A 123 2.98 0.19 -4.49
C HIS A 123 2.51 0.29 -5.94
N ARG A 124 1.61 1.25 -6.22
CA ARG A 124 1.11 1.50 -7.58
C ARG A 124 2.21 2.02 -8.50
N GLY A 125 2.99 2.99 -8.03
CA GLY A 125 4.13 3.52 -8.79
C GLY A 125 5.14 2.45 -9.13
N ARG A 126 5.47 1.59 -8.18
CA ARG A 126 6.39 0.47 -8.37
C ARG A 126 5.86 -0.57 -9.36
N ALA A 127 4.57 -0.88 -9.30
CA ALA A 127 3.95 -1.78 -10.27
C ALA A 127 3.97 -1.20 -11.69
N MET A 128 3.66 0.10 -11.82
CA MET A 128 3.71 0.80 -13.11
C MET A 128 5.12 0.87 -13.69
N GLU A 129 6.14 1.08 -12.88
CA GLU A 129 7.53 1.05 -13.31
C GLU A 129 7.92 -0.32 -13.87
N LYS A 130 7.53 -1.38 -13.19
CA LYS A 130 7.78 -2.75 -13.65
C LYS A 130 7.07 -3.01 -14.98
N LEU A 131 5.82 -2.60 -15.11
CA LEU A 131 5.07 -2.74 -16.36
C LEU A 131 5.77 -2.01 -17.49
N ALA A 132 6.15 -0.75 -17.30
CA ALA A 132 6.84 0.04 -18.31
C ALA A 132 8.17 -0.58 -18.75
N ARG A 133 8.90 -1.19 -17.83
CA ARG A 133 10.18 -1.85 -18.10
C ARG A 133 10.02 -3.16 -18.87
N GLU A 134 9.01 -3.94 -18.54
CA GLU A 134 8.83 -5.29 -19.11
C GLU A 134 7.95 -5.32 -20.36
N LEU A 135 7.10 -4.31 -20.55
CA LEU A 135 6.14 -4.26 -21.66
C LEU A 135 6.79 -4.30 -23.06
N PRO A 136 7.88 -3.59 -23.35
CA PRO A 136 8.48 -3.64 -24.68
C PRO A 136 8.91 -5.04 -25.12
N ALA A 137 9.52 -5.81 -24.23
CA ALA A 137 9.91 -7.18 -24.52
C ALA A 137 8.70 -8.12 -24.68
N PHE A 138 7.67 -7.90 -23.89
CA PHE A 138 6.43 -8.67 -23.95
C PHE A 138 5.68 -8.46 -25.27
N LEU A 139 5.71 -7.26 -25.83
CA LEU A 139 5.04 -6.92 -27.08
C LEU A 139 5.76 -7.41 -28.35
N LYS A 140 6.99 -7.88 -28.22
CA LYS A 140 7.73 -8.50 -29.34
C LYS A 140 7.20 -9.93 -29.59
#